data_fcff506143b40d6fd97402871750ad9a
#
_entry.id   fcff506143b40d6fd97402871750ad9a
#
_cell.length_a   1.000
_cell.length_b   1.000
_cell.length_c   1.000
_cell.angle_alpha   90.00
_cell.angle_beta   90.00
_cell.angle_gamma   90.00
#
_symmetry.space_group_name_H-M   'P 1'
#
loop_
_entity.id
_entity.type
_entity.pdbx_description
1 polymer ?
#
loop_
_entity_poly.entity_id
_entity_poly.type
_entity_poly.pdbx_seq_one_letter_code
_entity_poly.pdbx_strand_id
1 'polypeptide(L)'
;MRYGEKAIKKIKLEIWDNSNPERDYEINISFPEFTCLCPRSGYPDFATIKINYVPDKKIVELKSLKLYLNSFRDAHISHEEITNKIFTDLEKVLRPRSLEVIGDFNPRGNVKTIIRAASKR
;
A
#
# COMPACT_ATOMS: atom_id res chain seq x y z
N MET A 1 17.78 18.16 -1.10
CA MET A 1 16.75 17.31 -0.47
C MET A 1 16.63 17.64 1.00
N ARG A 2 15.43 17.91 1.44
CA ARG A 2 15.18 18.20 2.85
C ARG A 2 15.34 16.94 3.70
N TYR A 3 15.65 17.12 4.96
CA TYR A 3 15.88 16.01 5.88
C TYR A 3 14.71 15.02 5.93
N GLY A 4 13.48 15.53 5.99
CA GLY A 4 12.29 14.69 6.02
C GLY A 4 12.13 13.80 4.80
N GLU A 5 12.43 14.33 3.61
CA GLU A 5 12.38 13.56 2.38
C GLU A 5 13.42 12.44 2.38
N LYS A 6 14.58 12.71 2.93
CA LYS A 6 15.66 11.74 3.05
C LYS A 6 15.25 10.59 3.98
N ALA A 7 14.63 10.92 5.11
CA ALA A 7 14.16 9.92 6.07
C ALA A 7 13.07 9.04 5.47
N ILE A 8 12.11 9.66 4.76
CA ILE A 8 11.02 8.94 4.11
C ILE A 8 11.53 7.90 3.12
N LYS A 9 12.54 8.26 2.33
CA LYS A 9 13.10 7.34 1.32
C LYS A 9 13.81 6.13 1.94
N LYS A 10 14.11 6.16 3.23
CA LYS A 10 14.77 5.06 3.94
C LYS A 10 13.80 4.11 4.62
N ILE A 11 12.49 4.38 4.54
CA ILE A 11 11.50 3.53 5.19
C ILE A 11 11.40 2.21 4.46
N LYS A 12 11.51 1.12 5.22
CA LYS A 12 11.41 -0.24 4.69
C LYS A 12 10.22 -0.95 5.30
N LEU A 13 9.59 -1.78 4.49
CA LEU A 13 8.60 -2.71 4.98
C LEU A 13 9.29 -3.81 5.79
N GLU A 14 8.87 -3.99 7.02
CA GLU A 14 9.39 -5.07 7.88
C GLU A 14 8.42 -6.24 7.86
N ILE A 15 8.97 -7.42 7.99
CA ILE A 15 8.17 -8.65 7.94
C ILE A 15 8.47 -9.53 9.15
N TRP A 16 7.47 -10.29 9.55
CA TRP A 16 7.57 -11.28 10.63
C TRP A 16 7.30 -12.67 10.07
N ASP A 17 7.76 -13.69 10.77
CA ASP A 17 7.42 -15.06 10.41
C ASP A 17 5.94 -15.32 10.65
N ASN A 18 5.33 -16.02 9.69
CA ASN A 18 3.95 -16.50 9.86
C ASN A 18 3.97 -17.72 10.79
N SER A 19 3.30 -17.62 11.94
CA SER A 19 3.26 -18.70 12.93
C SER A 19 2.33 -19.85 12.56
N ASN A 20 1.49 -19.68 11.53
CA ASN A 20 0.51 -20.69 11.12
C ASN A 20 0.59 -20.94 9.61
N PRO A 21 1.76 -21.35 9.09
CA PRO A 21 1.93 -21.50 7.64
C PRO A 21 1.20 -22.69 7.03
N GLU A 22 0.71 -23.60 7.88
CA GLU A 22 0.03 -24.81 7.44
C GLU A 22 -1.43 -24.59 7.03
N ARG A 23 -1.97 -23.39 7.29
CA ARG A 23 -3.35 -23.11 6.91
C ARG A 23 -3.44 -21.82 6.12
N ASP A 24 -4.47 -21.74 5.29
CA ASP A 24 -4.82 -20.50 4.62
C ASP A 24 -5.73 -19.70 5.54
N TYR A 25 -5.29 -18.50 5.88
CA TYR A 25 -6.13 -17.52 6.56
C TYR A 25 -5.88 -16.18 5.90
N GLU A 26 -6.84 -15.28 6.05
CA GLU A 26 -6.81 -14.00 5.35
C GLU A 26 -6.50 -12.86 6.32
N ILE A 27 -5.59 -11.99 5.91
CA ILE A 27 -5.30 -10.75 6.64
C ILE A 27 -5.87 -9.60 5.81
N ASN A 28 -6.75 -8.83 6.43
CA ASN A 28 -7.39 -7.68 5.77
C ASN A 28 -6.98 -6.42 6.52
N ILE A 29 -6.32 -5.51 5.81
CA ILE A 29 -5.81 -4.26 6.37
C ILE A 29 -6.49 -3.11 5.66
N SER A 30 -6.94 -2.12 6.43
CA SER A 30 -7.53 -0.91 5.89
C SER A 30 -6.76 0.30 6.41
N PHE A 31 -6.34 1.17 5.50
CA PHE A 31 -5.63 2.40 5.84
C PHE A 31 -6.43 3.58 5.26
N PRO A 32 -7.31 4.20 6.07
CA PRO A 32 -8.30 5.15 5.56
C PRO A 32 -7.77 6.57 5.32
N GLU A 33 -6.56 6.89 5.75
CA GLU A 33 -6.04 8.24 5.66
C GLU A 33 -4.84 8.35 4.71
N PHE A 34 -4.87 7.60 3.63
CA PHE A 34 -3.80 7.65 2.65
C PHE A 34 -3.87 8.96 1.85
N THR A 35 -2.70 9.55 1.62
CA THR A 35 -2.59 10.79 0.84
C THR A 35 -1.42 10.70 -0.12
N CYS A 36 -1.63 11.18 -1.34
CA CYS A 36 -0.56 11.43 -2.32
C CYS A 36 -0.96 12.69 -3.10
N LEU A 37 -0.10 13.13 -4.03
CA LEU A 37 -0.35 14.34 -4.80
C LEU A 37 -0.65 13.99 -6.25
N CYS A 38 -1.62 14.67 -6.83
CA CYS A 38 -1.93 14.53 -8.24
C CYS A 38 -0.72 14.97 -9.08
N PRO A 39 -0.25 14.15 -10.02
CA PRO A 39 0.92 14.50 -10.82
C PRO A 39 0.68 15.69 -11.75
N ARG A 40 -0.59 15.98 -12.06
CA ARG A 40 -0.93 17.09 -12.95
C ARG A 40 -1.17 18.39 -12.20
N SER A 41 -2.04 18.37 -11.17
CA SER A 41 -2.44 19.59 -10.46
C SER A 41 -1.61 19.87 -9.22
N GLY A 42 -0.97 18.86 -8.66
CA GLY A 42 -0.27 18.97 -7.38
C GLY A 42 -1.19 18.99 -6.17
N TYR A 43 -2.51 18.92 -6.36
CA TYR A 43 -3.44 18.85 -5.24
C TYR A 43 -3.42 17.48 -4.58
N PRO A 44 -3.70 17.42 -3.26
CA PRO A 44 -3.71 16.14 -2.58
C PRO A 44 -4.89 15.27 -3.02
N ASP A 45 -4.59 13.99 -3.19
CA ASP A 45 -5.59 12.94 -3.38
C ASP A 45 -5.67 12.14 -2.09
N PHE A 46 -6.89 11.82 -1.66
CA PHE A 46 -7.14 11.07 -0.44
C PHE A 46 -7.77 9.74 -0.78
N ALA A 47 -7.37 8.70 -0.06
CA ALA A 47 -7.85 7.36 -0.34
C ALA A 47 -7.89 6.49 0.91
N THR A 48 -8.70 5.44 0.82
CA THR A 48 -8.58 4.29 1.70
C THR A 48 -7.82 3.22 0.93
N ILE A 49 -6.67 2.81 1.47
CA ILE A 49 -5.92 1.70 0.91
C ILE A 49 -6.34 0.44 1.65
N LYS A 50 -6.77 -0.58 0.90
CA LYS A 50 -7.13 -1.87 1.47
C LYS A 50 -6.15 -2.91 0.96
N ILE A 51 -5.63 -3.72 1.87
CA ILE A 51 -4.66 -4.76 1.57
C ILE A 51 -5.21 -6.07 2.12
N ASN A 52 -5.48 -7.01 1.24
CA ASN A 52 -6.05 -8.31 1.59
C ASN A 52 -5.09 -9.38 1.08
N TYR A 53 -4.63 -10.26 1.98
CA TYR A 53 -3.71 -11.29 1.52
C TYR A 53 -3.83 -12.55 2.36
N VAL A 54 -3.45 -13.68 1.74
CA VAL A 54 -3.28 -14.96 2.41
C VAL A 54 -1.77 -15.17 2.53
N PRO A 55 -1.22 -15.13 3.75
CA PRO A 55 0.23 -15.22 3.91
C PRO A 55 0.74 -16.63 3.65
N ASP A 56 1.97 -16.71 3.15
CA ASP A 56 2.72 -17.95 3.09
C ASP A 56 3.64 -18.00 4.30
N LYS A 57 4.92 -17.66 4.14
CA LYS A 57 5.90 -17.75 5.22
C LYS A 57 6.04 -16.48 6.05
N LYS A 58 5.61 -15.34 5.51
CA LYS A 58 5.83 -14.03 6.13
C LYS A 58 4.54 -13.22 6.24
N ILE A 59 4.49 -12.39 7.28
CA ILE A 59 3.42 -11.40 7.45
C ILE A 59 4.07 -10.01 7.57
N VAL A 60 3.32 -8.97 7.20
CA VAL A 60 3.84 -7.61 7.27
C VAL A 60 3.69 -7.04 8.68
N GLU A 61 4.72 -6.31 9.13
CA GLU A 61 4.70 -5.61 10.40
C GLU A 61 3.95 -4.29 10.22
N LEU A 62 2.92 -4.05 11.05
CA LEU A 62 1.95 -2.97 10.80
C LEU A 62 2.52 -1.56 10.99
N LYS A 63 3.46 -1.36 11.92
CA LYS A 63 4.05 -0.03 12.11
C LYS A 63 4.89 0.37 10.90
N SER A 64 5.68 -0.55 10.38
CA SER A 64 6.46 -0.29 9.17
C SER A 64 5.55 -0.03 7.98
N LEU A 65 4.44 -0.76 7.89
CA LEU A 65 3.46 -0.54 6.83
C LEU A 65 2.87 0.87 6.92
N LYS A 66 2.51 1.31 8.12
CA LYS A 66 1.97 2.66 8.32
C LYS A 66 2.97 3.72 7.85
N LEU A 67 4.23 3.59 8.26
CA LEU A 67 5.28 4.53 7.87
C LEU A 67 5.51 4.51 6.36
N TYR A 68 5.52 3.31 5.78
CA TYR A 68 5.65 3.14 4.34
C TYR A 68 4.53 3.86 3.58
N LEU A 69 3.27 3.63 3.97
CA LEU A 69 2.13 4.26 3.31
C LEU A 69 2.16 5.78 3.49
N ASN A 70 2.51 6.26 4.67
CA ASN A 70 2.61 7.70 4.92
C ASN A 70 3.75 8.36 4.14
N SER A 71 4.74 7.59 3.68
CA SER A 71 5.85 8.15 2.92
C SER A 71 5.46 8.73 1.57
N PHE A 72 4.26 8.40 1.08
CA PHE A 72 3.80 8.87 -0.22
C PHE A 72 3.04 10.20 -0.17
N ARG A 73 2.89 10.81 1.02
CA ARG A 73 2.04 12.00 1.16
C ARG A 73 2.50 13.19 0.30
N ASP A 74 3.78 13.28 0.01
CA ASP A 74 4.32 14.36 -0.83
C ASP A 74 4.74 13.85 -2.22
N ALA A 75 4.39 12.61 -2.56
CA ALA A 75 4.75 12.04 -3.86
C ALA A 75 3.72 12.41 -4.92
N HIS A 76 4.20 12.94 -6.04
CA HIS A 76 3.37 13.21 -7.22
C HIS A 76 3.22 11.91 -7.99
N ILE A 77 2.10 11.24 -7.82
CA ILE A 77 1.91 9.91 -8.40
C ILE A 77 0.42 9.68 -8.67
N SER A 78 0.10 9.01 -9.78
CA SER A 78 -1.28 8.74 -10.16
C SER A 78 -1.90 7.65 -9.28
N HIS A 79 -3.24 7.59 -9.28
CA HIS A 79 -3.99 6.56 -8.55
C HIS A 79 -3.55 5.16 -8.99
N GLU A 80 -3.40 4.97 -10.29
CA GLU A 80 -3.00 3.70 -10.89
C GLU A 80 -1.58 3.30 -10.48
N GLU A 81 -0.65 4.24 -10.57
CA GLU A 81 0.74 3.94 -10.26
C GLU A 81 0.96 3.63 -8.78
N ILE A 82 0.34 4.41 -7.89
CA ILE A 82 0.55 4.18 -6.45
C ILE A 82 -0.06 2.85 -6.00
N THR A 83 -1.24 2.50 -6.50
CA THR A 83 -1.85 1.24 -6.13
C THR A 83 -1.00 0.06 -6.59
N ASN A 84 -0.49 0.12 -7.83
CA ASN A 84 0.38 -0.93 -8.36
C ASN A 84 1.74 -0.96 -7.66
N LYS A 85 2.28 0.20 -7.28
CA LYS A 85 3.54 0.23 -6.54
C LYS A 85 3.41 -0.44 -5.17
N ILE A 86 2.34 -0.13 -4.45
CA ILE A 86 2.08 -0.78 -3.15
C ILE A 86 1.96 -2.29 -3.32
N PHE A 87 1.25 -2.72 -4.36
CA PHE A 87 1.12 -4.14 -4.68
C PHE A 87 2.48 -4.78 -4.92
N THR A 88 3.29 -4.18 -5.78
CA THR A 88 4.61 -4.72 -6.14
C THR A 88 5.53 -4.81 -4.92
N ASP A 89 5.56 -3.75 -4.10
CA ASP A 89 6.43 -3.72 -2.93
C ASP A 89 6.03 -4.79 -1.90
N LEU A 90 4.73 -4.97 -1.68
CA LEU A 90 4.23 -5.98 -0.75
C LEU A 90 4.45 -7.40 -1.27
N GLU A 91 4.18 -7.63 -2.55
CA GLU A 91 4.38 -8.94 -3.15
C GLU A 91 5.85 -9.36 -3.05
N LYS A 92 6.75 -8.42 -3.27
CA LYS A 92 8.18 -8.69 -3.24
C LYS A 92 8.67 -9.15 -1.87
N VAL A 93 8.20 -8.53 -0.79
CA VAL A 93 8.68 -8.85 0.57
C VAL A 93 7.91 -9.99 1.21
N LEU A 94 6.61 -10.13 0.90
CA LEU A 94 5.75 -11.14 1.54
C LEU A 94 5.70 -12.46 0.79
N ARG A 95 5.77 -12.44 -0.53
CA ARG A 95 5.55 -13.60 -1.40
C ARG A 95 4.33 -14.41 -0.96
N PRO A 96 3.17 -13.74 -0.89
CA PRO A 96 1.96 -14.36 -0.32
C PRO A 96 1.33 -15.36 -1.30
N ARG A 97 0.43 -16.19 -0.77
CA ARG A 97 -0.34 -17.11 -1.61
C ARG A 97 -1.34 -16.38 -2.48
N SER A 98 -1.89 -15.29 -1.96
CA SER A 98 -2.70 -14.35 -2.73
C SER A 98 -2.53 -12.97 -2.15
N LEU A 99 -2.69 -11.96 -3.00
CA LEU A 99 -2.58 -10.55 -2.60
C LEU A 99 -3.53 -9.72 -3.45
N GLU A 100 -4.22 -8.81 -2.77
CA GLU A 100 -5.05 -7.81 -3.42
C GLU A 100 -4.78 -6.47 -2.75
N VAL A 101 -4.55 -5.44 -3.55
CA VAL A 101 -4.42 -4.06 -3.06
C VAL A 101 -5.46 -3.23 -3.77
N ILE A 102 -6.26 -2.51 -2.99
CA ILE A 102 -7.32 -1.65 -3.50
C ILE A 102 -7.02 -0.23 -3.09
N GLY A 103 -6.93 0.66 -4.08
CA GLY A 103 -6.86 2.10 -3.86
C GLY A 103 -8.24 2.69 -4.10
N ASP A 104 -8.97 2.96 -3.02
CA ASP A 104 -10.30 3.52 -3.06
C ASP A 104 -10.19 5.02 -2.84
N PHE A 105 -10.11 5.77 -3.96
CA PHE A 105 -9.86 7.20 -3.92
C PHE A 105 -11.14 8.00 -3.75
N ASN A 106 -11.09 9.02 -2.90
CA ASN A 106 -12.21 9.92 -2.69
C ASN A 106 -12.52 10.68 -3.98
N PRO A 107 -13.80 10.96 -4.26
CA PRO A 107 -14.16 11.68 -5.49
C PRO A 107 -13.49 13.05 -5.56
N ARG A 108 -13.07 13.39 -6.75
CA ARG A 108 -12.55 14.71 -7.06
C ARG A 108 -13.17 15.15 -8.39
N GLY A 109 -13.81 16.31 -8.39
CA GLY A 109 -14.56 16.76 -9.55
C GLY A 109 -15.70 15.81 -9.89
N ASN A 110 -16.31 15.18 -8.88
CA ASN A 110 -17.39 14.20 -9.01
C ASN A 110 -16.98 12.87 -9.66
N VAL A 111 -15.69 12.64 -9.87
CA VAL A 111 -15.20 11.38 -10.45
C VAL A 111 -14.64 10.51 -9.32
N LYS A 112 -15.22 9.32 -9.17
CA LYS A 112 -14.81 8.31 -8.20
C LYS A 112 -13.91 7.30 -8.91
N THR A 113 -12.72 7.05 -8.35
CA THR A 113 -11.78 6.08 -8.92
C THR A 113 -11.42 5.01 -7.89
N ILE A 114 -11.54 3.77 -8.27
CA ILE A 114 -11.10 2.63 -7.47
C ILE A 114 -10.17 1.79 -8.33
N ILE A 115 -8.95 1.59 -7.85
CA ILE A 115 -7.95 0.78 -8.55
C ILE A 115 -7.75 -0.50 -7.75
N ARG A 116 -7.77 -1.63 -8.42
CA ARG A 116 -7.59 -2.92 -7.78
C ARG A 116 -6.51 -3.72 -8.51
N ALA A 117 -5.46 -4.08 -7.79
CA ALA A 117 -4.39 -4.94 -8.28
C ALA A 117 -4.44 -6.25 -7.50
N ALA A 118 -4.38 -7.38 -8.18
CA ALA A 118 -4.51 -8.67 -7.53
C ALA A 118 -3.68 -9.73 -8.25
N SER A 119 -3.15 -10.67 -7.45
CA SER A 119 -2.52 -11.86 -7.99
C SER A 119 -2.78 -13.04 -7.07
N LYS A 120 -2.63 -14.25 -7.62
CA LYS A 120 -2.83 -15.49 -6.90
C LYS A 120 -1.81 -16.52 -7.40
N ARG A 121 -1.11 -17.16 -6.46
CA ARG A 121 -0.18 -18.24 -6.81
C ARG A 121 -0.87 -19.58 -6.81
#